data_22815606cfc04a9fbe77fa4af116172b
#
_entry.id   22815606cfc04a9fbe77fa4af116172b
#
_cell.length_a   1.000
_cell.length_b   1.000
_cell.length_c   1.000
_cell.angle_alpha   90.00
_cell.angle_beta   90.00
_cell.angle_gamma   90.00
#
_symmetry.space_group_name_H-M   'P 1'
#
loop_
_entity.id
_entity.type
_entity.pdbx_description
1 polymer ?
#
loop_
_entity_poly.entity_id
_entity_poly.type
_entity_poly.pdbx_seq_one_letter_code
_entity_poly.pdbx_strand_id
1 'polypeptide(L)'
;MVSDVSGYTGNLSHVTFKLYNTATHGIETFKPLREGQVSIYHCGMTVQSSPHLGHIRKEVVFDVLRRWLECSGYRVTVVANVTDIDDKILAKSAAAGTPWWAHAYHYENELHAAYKALGCRPPTYELSLIHISEPTRRTPIS
;
A
#
# COMPACT_ATOMS: atom_id res chain seq x y z
N MET A 1 16.47 19.12 -10.80
CA MET A 1 17.34 19.64 -9.74
C MET A 1 16.58 19.47 -8.43
N VAL A 2 16.74 18.32 -7.76
CA VAL A 2 16.11 18.06 -6.47
C VAL A 2 17.14 18.48 -5.42
N SER A 3 16.84 19.59 -4.72
CA SER A 3 17.68 20.09 -3.64
C SER A 3 17.70 19.08 -2.50
N ASP A 4 18.91 18.73 -2.11
CA ASP A 4 19.26 17.89 -0.97
C ASP A 4 18.61 18.45 0.32
N VAL A 5 17.73 17.68 0.92
CA VAL A 5 17.08 18.01 2.21
C VAL A 5 17.82 17.33 3.37
N SER A 6 19.13 17.12 3.25
CA SER A 6 19.95 16.41 4.24
C SER A 6 20.28 17.24 5.52
N GLY A 7 19.62 18.38 5.71
CA GLY A 7 19.95 19.35 6.79
C GLY A 7 19.05 19.33 8.03
N TYR A 8 18.02 18.47 8.12
CA TYR A 8 17.13 18.48 9.29
C TYR A 8 17.50 17.38 10.28
N THR A 9 18.53 17.59 11.08
CA THR A 9 18.91 16.74 12.24
C THR A 9 18.15 17.14 13.51
N GLY A 10 16.90 17.56 13.37
CA GLY A 10 16.03 17.77 14.52
C GLY A 10 15.72 16.41 15.16
N ASN A 11 16.10 16.25 16.42
CA ASN A 11 15.80 15.06 17.21
C ASN A 11 14.27 14.95 17.38
N LEU A 12 13.59 14.20 16.51
CA LEU A 12 12.14 13.96 16.53
C LEU A 12 11.72 12.94 17.60
N SER A 13 12.65 12.50 18.47
CA SER A 13 12.40 11.52 19.53
C SER A 13 11.34 11.91 20.57
N HIS A 14 10.79 13.12 20.49
CA HIS A 14 9.76 13.62 21.41
C HIS A 14 8.44 13.99 20.75
N VAL A 15 8.25 13.70 19.45
CA VAL A 15 6.96 14.00 18.81
C VAL A 15 5.96 12.91 19.22
N THR A 16 5.03 13.27 20.09
CA THR A 16 3.93 12.38 20.46
C THR A 16 2.98 12.25 19.29
N PHE A 17 2.99 11.09 18.63
CA PHE A 17 2.08 10.77 17.55
C PHE A 17 0.76 10.24 18.11
N LYS A 18 -0.37 10.79 17.66
CA LYS A 18 -1.70 10.39 18.08
C LYS A 18 -2.53 9.96 16.89
N LEU A 19 -3.28 8.90 17.06
CA LEU A 19 -4.21 8.35 16.06
C LEU A 19 -5.58 8.16 16.66
N TYR A 20 -6.61 8.29 15.83
CA TYR A 20 -7.95 7.88 16.19
C TYR A 20 -8.03 6.35 16.15
N ASN A 21 -8.40 5.76 17.29
CA ASN A 21 -8.60 4.32 17.41
C ASN A 21 -10.10 4.01 17.31
N THR A 22 -10.49 3.31 16.25
CA THR A 22 -11.90 2.96 16.03
C THR A 22 -12.44 1.98 17.07
N ALA A 23 -11.58 1.14 17.66
CA ALA A 23 -12.00 0.16 18.66
C ALA A 23 -12.40 0.83 19.99
N THR A 24 -11.72 1.93 20.35
CA THR A 24 -11.96 2.68 21.59
C THR A 24 -12.74 3.97 21.34
N HIS A 25 -13.02 4.32 20.09
CA HIS A 25 -13.67 5.55 19.65
C HIS A 25 -13.01 6.83 20.19
N GLY A 26 -11.66 6.82 20.31
CA GLY A 26 -10.90 7.92 20.88
C GLY A 26 -9.57 8.20 20.16
N ILE A 27 -9.03 9.39 20.40
CA ILE A 27 -7.67 9.74 19.96
C ILE A 27 -6.69 9.25 21.03
N GLU A 28 -5.80 8.37 20.65
CA GLU A 28 -4.83 7.75 21.54
C GLU A 28 -3.40 8.05 21.10
N THR A 29 -2.50 8.11 22.07
CA THR A 29 -1.07 8.15 21.78
C THR A 29 -0.64 6.81 21.17
N PHE A 30 -0.04 6.90 19.98
CA PHE A 30 0.49 5.73 19.31
C PHE A 30 1.62 5.08 20.12
N LYS A 31 1.50 3.78 20.34
CA LYS A 31 2.52 2.96 20.99
C LYS A 31 2.79 1.74 20.09
N PRO A 32 4.03 1.57 19.59
CA PRO A 32 4.35 0.41 18.78
C PRO A 32 4.32 -0.86 19.64
N LEU A 33 3.95 -1.98 19.03
CA LEU A 33 3.98 -3.30 19.70
C LEU A 33 5.40 -3.76 20.02
N ARG A 34 6.37 -3.31 19.23
CA ARG A 34 7.80 -3.53 19.43
C ARG A 34 8.52 -2.21 19.35
N GLU A 35 9.39 -1.95 20.30
CA GLU A 35 10.16 -0.71 20.34
C GLU A 35 10.92 -0.50 19.03
N GLY A 36 10.84 0.72 18.48
CA GLY A 36 11.51 1.11 17.25
C GLY A 36 10.94 0.48 15.97
N GLN A 37 9.88 -0.34 16.03
CA GLN A 37 9.32 -1.03 14.86
C GLN A 37 7.81 -0.79 14.74
N VAL A 38 7.37 -0.50 13.53
CA VAL A 38 5.95 -0.33 13.19
C VAL A 38 5.59 -1.22 12.01
N SER A 39 4.51 -1.97 12.14
CA SER A 39 3.94 -2.73 11.04
C SER A 39 2.57 -2.14 10.70
N ILE A 40 2.38 -1.85 9.41
CA ILE A 40 1.12 -1.33 8.87
C ILE A 40 0.56 -2.39 7.92
N TYR A 41 -0.69 -2.79 8.15
CA TYR A 41 -1.46 -3.54 7.17
C TYR A 41 -2.62 -2.68 6.68
N HIS A 42 -2.78 -2.58 5.36
CA HIS A 42 -3.94 -1.92 4.78
C HIS A 42 -4.52 -2.71 3.60
N CYS A 43 -5.84 -2.62 3.45
CA CYS A 43 -6.52 -3.27 2.34
C CYS A 43 -6.15 -2.58 1.02
N GLY A 44 -5.88 -3.39 0.00
CA GLY A 44 -5.67 -2.94 -1.37
C GLY A 44 -6.97 -2.66 -2.12
N MET A 45 -6.85 -2.50 -3.41
CA MET A 45 -7.97 -2.34 -4.32
C MET A 45 -8.42 -3.71 -4.86
N THR A 46 -9.73 -3.87 -5.10
CA THR A 46 -10.23 -4.92 -5.98
C THR A 46 -9.97 -4.50 -7.43
N VAL A 47 -9.09 -5.23 -8.12
CA VAL A 47 -8.61 -4.87 -9.48
C VAL A 47 -9.59 -5.30 -10.57
N GLN A 48 -10.80 -4.79 -10.48
CA GLN A 48 -11.92 -5.07 -11.39
C GLN A 48 -12.06 -4.07 -12.56
N SER A 49 -11.38 -2.93 -12.48
CA SER A 49 -11.40 -1.82 -13.44
C SER A 49 -10.29 -0.84 -13.12
N SER A 50 -10.04 0.12 -14.00
CA SER A 50 -9.05 1.18 -13.78
C SER A 50 -9.22 1.86 -12.43
N PRO A 51 -8.12 2.20 -11.75
CA PRO A 51 -8.16 2.90 -10.47
C PRO A 51 -8.74 4.30 -10.63
N HIS A 52 -9.50 4.74 -9.66
CA HIS A 52 -9.99 6.12 -9.57
C HIS A 52 -9.38 6.84 -8.37
N LEU A 53 -9.61 8.15 -8.27
CA LEU A 53 -9.01 9.02 -7.25
C LEU A 53 -9.18 8.50 -5.81
N GLY A 54 -10.30 7.84 -5.49
CA GLY A 54 -10.53 7.27 -4.16
C GLY A 54 -9.52 6.18 -3.78
N HIS A 55 -9.17 5.31 -4.74
CA HIS A 55 -8.16 4.27 -4.53
C HIS A 55 -6.77 4.88 -4.33
N ILE A 56 -6.41 5.83 -5.19
CA ILE A 56 -5.12 6.51 -5.17
C ILE A 56 -4.93 7.32 -3.89
N ARG A 57 -5.96 8.07 -3.45
CA ARG A 57 -5.92 8.86 -2.21
C ARG A 57 -5.55 8.01 -1.01
N LYS A 58 -6.11 6.81 -0.90
CA LYS A 58 -5.81 5.89 0.20
C LYS A 58 -4.31 5.58 0.26
N GLU A 59 -3.71 5.22 -0.88
CA GLU A 59 -2.29 4.87 -0.95
C GLU A 59 -1.39 6.04 -0.59
N VAL A 60 -1.69 7.24 -1.09
CA VAL A 60 -0.96 8.46 -0.72
C VAL A 60 -0.99 8.70 0.80
N VAL A 61 -2.14 8.48 1.45
CA VAL A 61 -2.26 8.64 2.91
C VAL A 61 -1.35 7.66 3.65
N PHE A 62 -1.31 6.38 3.21
CA PHE A 62 -0.44 5.39 3.85
C PHE A 62 1.04 5.61 3.55
N ASP A 63 1.40 6.10 2.35
CA ASP A 63 2.78 6.46 2.03
C ASP A 63 3.26 7.67 2.86
N VAL A 64 2.41 8.68 3.06
CA VAL A 64 2.71 9.82 3.95
C VAL A 64 2.89 9.35 5.40
N LEU A 65 2.00 8.49 5.89
CA LEU A 65 2.11 7.91 7.24
C LEU A 65 3.42 7.13 7.41
N ARG A 66 3.76 6.28 6.43
CA ARG A 66 5.01 5.53 6.41
C ARG A 66 6.21 6.46 6.51
N ARG A 67 6.29 7.48 5.64
CA ARG A 67 7.40 8.45 5.63
C ARG A 67 7.50 9.21 6.94
N TRP A 68 6.38 9.62 7.50
CA TRP A 68 6.34 10.29 8.80
C TRP A 68 6.91 9.41 9.91
N LEU A 69 6.49 8.15 9.99
CA LEU A 69 6.99 7.21 11.00
C LEU A 69 8.48 6.93 10.83
N GLU A 70 8.95 6.79 9.59
CA GLU A 70 10.39 6.61 9.31
C GLU A 70 11.20 7.86 9.70
N CYS A 71 10.72 9.06 9.38
CA CYS A 71 11.33 10.31 9.85
C CYS A 71 11.34 10.42 11.37
N SER A 72 10.37 9.81 12.05
CA SER A 72 10.30 9.74 13.52
C SER A 72 11.20 8.66 14.11
N GLY A 73 12.03 7.99 13.31
CA GLY A 73 13.02 7.00 13.75
C GLY A 73 12.51 5.56 13.84
N TYR A 74 11.29 5.26 13.38
CA TYR A 74 10.77 3.90 13.33
C TYR A 74 11.23 3.15 12.09
N ARG A 75 11.50 1.86 12.24
CA ARG A 75 11.56 0.92 11.11
C ARG A 75 10.13 0.52 10.73
N VAL A 76 9.70 0.85 9.53
CA VAL A 76 8.33 0.63 9.10
C VAL A 76 8.26 -0.51 8.09
N THR A 77 7.40 -1.49 8.36
CA THR A 77 7.02 -2.56 7.44
C THR A 77 5.60 -2.32 6.98
N VAL A 78 5.39 -2.19 5.69
CA VAL A 78 4.05 -2.01 5.10
C VAL A 78 3.66 -3.28 4.36
N VAL A 79 2.49 -3.80 4.71
CA VAL A 79 1.87 -4.95 4.03
C VAL A 79 0.56 -4.47 3.43
N ALA A 80 0.38 -4.69 2.14
CA ALA A 80 -0.86 -4.43 1.44
C ALA A 80 -1.34 -5.70 0.74
N ASN A 81 -2.64 -5.84 0.53
CA ASN A 81 -3.15 -6.86 -0.37
C ASN A 81 -3.67 -6.21 -1.65
N VAL A 82 -3.71 -6.99 -2.72
CA VAL A 82 -4.50 -6.71 -3.92
C VAL A 82 -5.61 -7.77 -3.97
N THR A 83 -6.85 -7.33 -4.10
CA THR A 83 -7.97 -8.26 -4.26
C THR A 83 -8.13 -8.57 -5.75
N ASP A 84 -7.54 -9.64 -6.18
CA ASP A 84 -7.44 -10.11 -7.56
C ASP A 84 -8.40 -11.26 -7.89
N ILE A 85 -9.08 -11.82 -6.88
CA ILE A 85 -10.23 -12.75 -7.02
C ILE A 85 -11.42 -12.17 -6.27
N ASP A 86 -12.49 -11.87 -6.98
CA ASP A 86 -13.73 -11.31 -6.47
C ASP A 86 -14.84 -11.55 -7.51
N ASP A 87 -16.08 -11.68 -7.08
CA ASP A 87 -17.23 -11.91 -7.97
C ASP A 87 -17.33 -10.81 -9.06
N LYS A 88 -16.96 -9.58 -8.74
CA LYS A 88 -16.98 -8.47 -9.70
C LYS A 88 -15.92 -8.64 -10.80
N ILE A 89 -14.76 -9.21 -10.46
CA ILE A 89 -13.71 -9.53 -11.45
C ILE A 89 -14.22 -10.64 -12.36
N LEU A 90 -14.77 -11.69 -11.78
CA LEU A 90 -15.32 -12.82 -12.55
C LEU A 90 -16.43 -12.37 -13.52
N ALA A 91 -17.36 -11.56 -13.05
CA ALA A 91 -18.45 -11.03 -13.89
C ALA A 91 -17.93 -10.14 -15.03
N LYS A 92 -17.00 -9.22 -14.75
CA LYS A 92 -16.43 -8.31 -15.74
C LYS A 92 -15.53 -9.00 -16.76
N SER A 93 -14.72 -9.94 -16.31
CA SER A 93 -13.88 -10.74 -17.20
C SER A 93 -14.69 -11.60 -18.15
N ALA A 94 -15.78 -12.22 -17.65
CA ALA A 94 -16.71 -12.98 -18.48
C ALA A 94 -17.39 -12.08 -19.53
N ALA A 95 -17.84 -10.89 -19.15
CA ALA A 95 -18.44 -9.92 -20.05
C ALA A 95 -17.45 -9.42 -21.11
N ALA A 96 -16.16 -9.31 -20.77
CA ALA A 96 -15.09 -8.91 -21.68
C ALA A 96 -14.54 -10.09 -22.52
N GLY A 97 -14.98 -11.33 -22.30
CA GLY A 97 -14.45 -12.51 -22.98
C GLY A 97 -12.97 -12.80 -22.67
N THR A 98 -12.47 -12.35 -21.51
CA THR A 98 -11.08 -12.53 -21.10
C THR A 98 -10.98 -13.43 -19.87
N PRO A 99 -9.88 -14.20 -19.70
CA PRO A 99 -9.66 -14.93 -18.46
C PRO A 99 -9.60 -13.98 -17.26
N TRP A 100 -10.22 -14.37 -16.15
CA TRP A 100 -10.30 -13.52 -14.95
C TRP A 100 -8.92 -13.05 -14.43
N TRP A 101 -7.94 -13.93 -14.44
CA TRP A 101 -6.58 -13.60 -14.01
C TRP A 101 -5.90 -12.58 -14.94
N ALA A 102 -6.14 -12.66 -16.27
CA ALA A 102 -5.61 -11.69 -17.21
C ALA A 102 -6.26 -10.31 -17.03
N HIS A 103 -7.57 -10.29 -16.77
CA HIS A 103 -8.33 -9.09 -16.44
C HIS A 103 -7.79 -8.43 -15.16
N ALA A 104 -7.64 -9.20 -14.09
CA ALA A 104 -7.13 -8.70 -12.81
C ALA A 104 -5.68 -8.18 -12.94
N TYR A 105 -4.80 -8.93 -13.60
CA TYR A 105 -3.42 -8.53 -13.83
C TYR A 105 -3.29 -7.24 -14.65
N HIS A 106 -4.16 -7.04 -15.64
CA HIS A 106 -4.19 -5.79 -16.40
C HIS A 106 -4.43 -4.57 -15.50
N TYR A 107 -5.48 -4.62 -14.67
CA TYR A 107 -5.83 -3.51 -13.78
C TYR A 107 -4.90 -3.36 -12.56
N GLU A 108 -4.27 -4.43 -12.12
CA GLU A 108 -3.18 -4.37 -11.15
C GLU A 108 -2.00 -3.56 -11.68
N ASN A 109 -1.59 -3.78 -12.93
CA ASN A 109 -0.54 -3.01 -13.55
C ASN A 109 -0.91 -1.52 -13.71
N GLU A 110 -2.16 -1.21 -14.06
CA GLU A 110 -2.63 0.18 -14.10
C GLU A 110 -2.57 0.82 -12.71
N LEU A 111 -2.95 0.09 -11.67
CA LEU A 111 -2.89 0.55 -10.28
C LEU A 111 -1.45 0.88 -9.87
N HIS A 112 -0.51 -0.02 -10.12
CA HIS A 112 0.90 0.19 -9.81
C HIS A 112 1.50 1.36 -10.62
N ALA A 113 1.13 1.51 -11.88
CA ALA A 113 1.55 2.65 -12.69
C ALA A 113 1.03 3.98 -12.11
N ALA A 114 -0.21 4.02 -11.63
CA ALA A 114 -0.78 5.19 -11.00
C ALA A 114 -0.08 5.55 -9.68
N TYR A 115 0.22 4.57 -8.84
CA TYR A 115 0.98 4.78 -7.59
C TYR A 115 2.39 5.30 -7.88
N LYS A 116 3.07 4.72 -8.85
CA LYS A 116 4.40 5.16 -9.29
C LYS A 116 4.39 6.59 -9.83
N ALA A 117 3.38 6.97 -10.60
CA ALA A 117 3.25 8.33 -11.16
C ALA A 117 3.11 9.39 -10.05
N LEU A 118 2.56 9.04 -8.89
CA LEU A 118 2.43 9.90 -7.73
C LEU A 118 3.62 9.80 -6.76
N GLY A 119 4.64 8.99 -7.07
CA GLY A 119 5.80 8.80 -6.21
C GLY A 119 5.50 8.04 -4.91
N CYS A 120 4.37 7.32 -4.84
CA CYS A 120 4.10 6.39 -3.75
C CYS A 120 5.10 5.24 -3.78
N ARG A 121 5.65 4.89 -2.64
CA ARG A 121 6.57 3.76 -2.51
C ARG A 121 5.79 2.45 -2.46
N PRO A 122 6.28 1.38 -3.12
CA PRO A 122 5.62 0.08 -3.03
C PRO A 122 5.60 -0.43 -1.57
N PRO A 123 4.62 -1.24 -1.18
CA PRO A 123 4.61 -1.90 0.11
C PRO A 123 5.83 -2.83 0.28
N THR A 124 6.19 -3.15 1.50
CA THR A 124 7.27 -4.12 1.79
C THR A 124 6.86 -5.52 1.31
N TYR A 125 5.59 -5.85 1.49
CA TYR A 125 4.98 -7.10 1.00
C TYR A 125 3.62 -6.78 0.40
N GLU A 126 3.39 -7.28 -0.80
CA GLU A 126 2.09 -7.24 -1.46
C GLU A 126 1.53 -8.67 -1.56
N LEU A 127 0.31 -8.84 -1.10
CA LEU A 127 -0.38 -10.14 -1.05
C LEU A 127 -1.40 -10.20 -2.20
N SER A 128 -1.18 -11.12 -3.13
CA SER A 128 -2.01 -11.35 -4.30
C SER A 128 -2.19 -12.85 -4.48
N LEU A 129 -3.41 -13.30 -4.78
CA LEU A 129 -3.68 -14.72 -5.01
C LEU A 129 -3.17 -15.19 -6.37
N ILE A 130 -3.16 -14.32 -7.38
CA ILE A 130 -2.58 -14.63 -8.69
C ILE A 130 -1.10 -14.98 -8.54
N HIS A 131 -0.37 -14.22 -7.75
CA HIS A 131 1.06 -14.46 -7.50
C HIS A 131 1.33 -15.74 -6.70
N ILE A 132 0.35 -16.23 -5.93
CA ILE A 132 0.44 -17.48 -5.19
C ILE A 132 0.09 -18.68 -6.07
N SER A 133 -0.95 -18.57 -6.89
CA SER A 133 -1.45 -19.67 -7.73
C SER A 133 -0.67 -19.86 -9.04
N GLU A 134 0.10 -18.86 -9.49
CA GLU A 134 0.95 -18.89 -10.69
C GLU A 134 2.44 -18.66 -10.34
N PRO A 135 3.09 -19.58 -9.61
CA PRO A 135 4.47 -19.37 -9.15
C PRO A 135 5.51 -19.29 -10.30
N THR A 136 5.14 -19.67 -11.50
CA THR A 136 6.02 -19.64 -12.69
C THR A 136 6.16 -18.25 -13.32
N ARG A 137 5.38 -17.26 -12.91
CA ARG A 137 5.43 -15.88 -13.42
C ARG A 137 6.14 -14.89 -12.50
N ARG A 138 6.97 -15.35 -11.59
CA ARG A 138 7.86 -14.47 -10.84
C ARG A 138 8.86 -13.83 -11.82
N THR A 139 8.64 -12.57 -12.17
CA THR A 139 9.73 -11.73 -12.68
C THR A 139 10.76 -11.61 -11.56
N PRO A 140 12.05 -11.88 -11.82
CA PRO A 140 13.08 -11.64 -10.81
C PRO A 140 13.04 -10.16 -10.42
N ILE A 141 12.98 -9.90 -9.13
CA ILE A 141 13.21 -8.56 -8.59
C ILE A 141 14.70 -8.29 -8.81
N SER A 142 14.99 -7.47 -9.80
CA SER A 142 16.33 -6.91 -10.04
C SER A 142 16.55 -5.68 -9.19
#